data_28f377b1a1d30d7096e0d48c4766b82f
#
_entry.id   28f377b1a1d30d7096e0d48c4766b82f
#
_cell.length_a   1.000
_cell.length_b   1.000
_cell.length_c   1.000
_cell.angle_alpha   90.00
_cell.angle_beta   90.00
_cell.angle_gamma   90.00
#
_symmetry.space_group_name_H-M   'P 1'
#
loop_
_entity.id
_entity.type
_entity.pdbx_description
1 polymer ?
#
loop_
_entity_poly.entity_id
_entity_poly.type
_entity_poly.pdbx_seq_one_letter_code
_entity_poly.pdbx_strand_id
1 'polypeptide(L)'
;IMEEREISLVKGRQISLTKGLKQLKVEVVWEENKRSVSSDEDFDIDLIIVELDERGRALSPDHLVFYGSLEQTEDYKFTDPERSVVHSGDDRDGSGDGEECIIYPGKLNSRVKDIVFLINIYDSTSRKQTFKMIKGAEVRAYEDGKDIAKLVYRLDEDYKDDTILVFGKMTRIEGNKFTFTALGEGSNQTLFKSLVKYGLKFKESD
;
A
#
# COMPACT_ATOMS: atom_id res chain seq x y z
N ILE A 1 0.85 30.49 11.72
CA ILE A 1 0.49 29.35 10.82
C ILE A 1 1.61 28.34 11.00
N MET A 2 1.35 27.24 11.71
CA MET A 2 2.32 26.15 11.79
C MET A 2 2.31 25.46 10.41
N GLU A 3 3.44 25.50 9.71
CA GLU A 3 3.65 24.68 8.53
C GLU A 3 3.50 23.21 8.94
N GLU A 4 2.56 22.50 8.32
CA GLU A 4 2.46 21.04 8.47
C GLU A 4 3.71 20.43 7.85
N ARG A 5 4.62 20.02 8.72
CA ARG A 5 5.87 19.40 8.29
C ARG A 5 5.63 17.93 7.95
N GLU A 6 6.22 17.49 6.86
CA GLU A 6 6.39 16.09 6.52
C GLU A 6 6.98 15.32 7.72
N ILE A 7 6.37 14.17 8.07
CA ILE A 7 6.86 13.27 9.10
C ILE A 7 7.50 12.07 8.42
N SER A 8 8.82 11.97 8.52
CA SER A 8 9.53 10.75 8.13
C SER A 8 9.18 9.61 9.08
N LEU A 9 8.70 8.50 8.54
CA LEU A 9 8.31 7.33 9.34
C LEU A 9 9.51 6.42 9.59
N VAL A 10 9.71 6.12 10.86
CA VAL A 10 10.68 5.12 11.34
C VAL A 10 9.88 3.91 11.83
N LYS A 11 10.40 2.71 11.58
CA LYS A 11 9.79 1.45 12.04
C LYS A 11 9.38 1.52 13.51
N GLY A 12 8.14 1.13 13.79
CA GLY A 12 7.54 1.13 15.12
C GLY A 12 6.90 2.46 15.54
N ARG A 13 7.10 3.54 14.78
CA ARG A 13 6.48 4.82 15.10
C ARG A 13 4.97 4.77 14.79
N GLN A 14 4.20 5.27 15.73
CA GLN A 14 2.75 5.42 15.60
C GLN A 14 2.36 6.89 15.69
N ILE A 15 1.45 7.30 14.84
CA ILE A 15 0.87 8.64 14.88
C ILE A 15 -0.65 8.57 14.91
N SER A 16 -1.29 9.60 15.47
CA SER A 16 -2.73 9.80 15.35
C SER A 16 -3.04 10.51 14.04
N LEU A 17 -4.02 9.98 13.30
CA LEU A 17 -4.57 10.68 12.15
C LEU A 17 -5.57 11.74 12.60
N THR A 18 -5.83 12.72 11.75
CA THR A 18 -6.74 13.82 12.06
C THR A 18 -8.12 13.30 12.43
N LYS A 19 -8.70 13.80 13.52
CA LYS A 19 -10.08 13.47 13.92
C LYS A 19 -11.05 13.93 12.84
N GLY A 20 -11.98 13.03 12.46
CA GLY A 20 -12.94 13.32 11.41
C GLY A 20 -12.35 13.28 10.00
N LEU A 21 -11.20 12.60 9.83
CA LEU A 21 -10.56 12.38 8.53
C LEU A 21 -11.55 11.83 7.52
N LYS A 22 -11.70 12.52 6.38
CA LYS A 22 -12.62 12.12 5.31
C LYS A 22 -11.97 11.20 4.30
N GLN A 23 -10.68 11.42 4.03
CA GLN A 23 -9.90 10.56 3.14
C GLN A 23 -8.42 10.55 3.51
N LEU A 24 -7.80 9.39 3.37
CA LEU A 24 -6.36 9.21 3.41
C LEU A 24 -5.91 8.71 2.03
N LYS A 25 -5.06 9.48 1.35
CA LYS A 25 -4.40 9.03 0.13
C LYS A 25 -3.05 8.44 0.48
N VAL A 26 -2.78 7.23 0.02
CA VAL A 26 -1.47 6.57 0.11
C VAL A 26 -0.98 6.32 -1.31
N GLU A 27 0.24 6.72 -1.60
CA GLU A 27 0.85 6.53 -2.91
C GLU A 27 2.23 5.91 -2.79
N VAL A 28 2.61 5.13 -3.78
CA VAL A 28 3.99 4.69 -4.03
C VAL A 28 4.46 5.29 -5.34
N VAL A 29 5.61 5.92 -5.29
CA VAL A 29 6.25 6.54 -6.47
C VAL A 29 7.67 6.01 -6.62
N TRP A 30 8.13 5.89 -7.86
CA TRP A 30 9.49 5.50 -8.19
C TRP A 30 9.91 6.09 -9.52
N GLU A 31 11.21 6.09 -9.80
CA GLU A 31 11.73 6.54 -11.08
C GLU A 31 11.70 5.42 -12.12
N GLU A 32 11.23 5.75 -13.33
CA GLU A 32 11.29 4.88 -14.49
C GLU A 32 12.74 4.43 -14.76
N ASN A 33 12.93 3.17 -15.14
CA ASN A 33 14.23 2.67 -15.57
C ASN A 33 14.56 3.10 -17.00
N LYS A 34 15.06 4.32 -17.16
CA LYS A 34 15.41 4.91 -18.48
C LYS A 34 16.51 4.17 -19.23
N ARG A 35 17.18 3.20 -18.61
CA ARG A 35 18.20 2.38 -19.25
C ARG A 35 17.66 1.02 -19.70
N SER A 36 16.40 0.76 -19.39
CA SER A 36 15.74 -0.47 -19.79
C SER A 36 15.68 -0.57 -21.33
N VAL A 37 16.04 -1.71 -21.86
CA VAL A 37 15.91 -2.07 -23.28
C VAL A 37 14.79 -3.10 -23.50
N SER A 38 14.22 -3.59 -22.40
CA SER A 38 13.10 -4.56 -22.42
C SER A 38 12.20 -4.35 -21.21
N SER A 39 10.95 -4.75 -21.32
CA SER A 39 9.97 -4.70 -20.22
C SER A 39 10.38 -5.52 -18.99
N ASP A 40 11.27 -6.49 -19.16
CA ASP A 40 11.76 -7.33 -18.05
C ASP A 40 12.74 -6.60 -17.13
N GLU A 41 13.26 -5.45 -17.57
CA GLU A 41 14.14 -4.58 -16.77
C GLU A 41 13.39 -3.45 -16.07
N ASP A 42 12.13 -3.21 -16.44
CA ASP A 42 11.30 -2.21 -15.81
C ASP A 42 10.93 -2.65 -14.39
N PHE A 43 10.81 -1.67 -13.50
CA PHE A 43 10.38 -1.91 -12.13
C PHE A 43 8.88 -1.73 -12.05
N ASP A 44 8.19 -2.78 -11.66
CA ASP A 44 6.75 -2.83 -11.50
C ASP A 44 6.42 -3.02 -10.01
N ILE A 45 6.08 -1.92 -9.35
CA ILE A 45 5.81 -1.90 -7.91
C ILE A 45 4.30 -1.83 -7.69
N ASP A 46 3.74 -2.89 -7.14
CA ASP A 46 2.33 -2.97 -6.79
C ASP A 46 2.06 -2.49 -5.38
N LEU A 47 1.03 -1.67 -5.23
CA LEU A 47 0.45 -1.31 -3.94
C LEU A 47 -0.71 -2.28 -3.62
N ILE A 48 -0.68 -2.84 -2.42
CA ILE A 48 -1.65 -3.84 -1.97
C ILE A 48 -2.24 -3.41 -0.63
N ILE A 49 -3.55 -3.49 -0.50
CA ILE A 49 -4.29 -3.11 0.71
C ILE A 49 -5.13 -4.29 1.18
N VAL A 50 -5.05 -4.62 2.47
CA VAL A 50 -5.84 -5.67 3.10
C VAL A 50 -6.62 -5.10 4.28
N GLU A 51 -7.93 -5.28 4.27
CA GLU A 51 -8.82 -4.88 5.35
C GLU A 51 -9.04 -6.05 6.29
N LEU A 52 -8.68 -5.88 7.56
CA LEU A 52 -8.66 -6.92 8.58
C LEU A 52 -9.69 -6.68 9.66
N ASP A 53 -10.27 -7.77 10.17
CA ASP A 53 -11.11 -7.79 11.36
C ASP A 53 -10.28 -7.75 12.66
N GLU A 54 -10.95 -7.82 13.82
CA GLU A 54 -10.30 -7.83 15.14
C GLU A 54 -9.36 -9.02 15.36
N ARG A 55 -9.51 -10.09 14.59
CA ARG A 55 -8.66 -11.28 14.66
C ARG A 55 -7.46 -11.21 13.71
N GLY A 56 -7.30 -10.11 12.99
CA GLY A 56 -6.24 -9.94 12.01
C GLY A 56 -6.45 -10.74 10.72
N ARG A 57 -7.70 -11.05 10.39
CA ARG A 57 -8.09 -11.77 9.17
C ARG A 57 -8.81 -10.86 8.21
N ALA A 58 -8.55 -11.03 6.92
CA ALA A 58 -9.30 -10.33 5.88
C ALA A 58 -10.81 -10.62 6.03
N LEU A 59 -11.63 -9.58 5.88
CA LEU A 59 -13.09 -9.73 6.01
C LEU A 59 -13.65 -10.70 4.97
N SER A 60 -13.12 -10.64 3.77
CA SER A 60 -13.41 -11.55 2.66
C SER A 60 -12.29 -11.43 1.61
N PRO A 61 -12.25 -12.30 0.58
CA PRO A 61 -11.30 -12.14 -0.53
C PRO A 61 -11.40 -10.79 -1.25
N ASP A 62 -12.59 -10.18 -1.29
CA ASP A 62 -12.80 -8.88 -1.94
C ASP A 62 -12.32 -7.68 -1.11
N HIS A 63 -11.91 -7.92 0.13
CA HIS A 63 -11.26 -6.94 1.01
C HIS A 63 -9.73 -6.96 0.91
N LEU A 64 -9.20 -7.65 -0.10
CA LEU A 64 -7.87 -7.49 -0.65
C LEU A 64 -7.98 -6.62 -1.90
N VAL A 65 -7.47 -5.40 -1.85
CA VAL A 65 -7.55 -4.44 -2.96
C VAL A 65 -6.18 -4.27 -3.60
N PHE A 66 -6.06 -4.65 -4.86
CA PHE A 66 -4.83 -4.65 -5.65
C PHE A 66 -5.16 -4.86 -7.14
N TYR A 67 -4.15 -4.96 -8.00
CA TYR A 67 -4.32 -5.16 -9.45
C TYR A 67 -5.15 -6.40 -9.85
N GLY A 68 -5.25 -7.41 -8.99
CA GLY A 68 -6.03 -8.63 -9.20
C GLY A 68 -7.47 -8.58 -8.66
N SER A 69 -7.93 -7.45 -8.15
CA SER A 69 -9.29 -7.30 -7.62
C SER A 69 -10.34 -7.41 -8.71
N LEU A 70 -11.45 -8.11 -8.41
CA LEU A 70 -12.59 -8.27 -9.32
C LEU A 70 -13.56 -7.08 -9.24
N GLU A 71 -13.69 -6.47 -8.07
CA GLU A 71 -14.54 -5.30 -7.87
C GLU A 71 -13.89 -4.06 -8.45
N GLN A 72 -14.64 -3.32 -9.26
CA GLN A 72 -14.19 -2.09 -9.90
C GLN A 72 -15.24 -0.99 -9.77
N THR A 73 -14.76 0.26 -9.75
CA THR A 73 -15.60 1.45 -9.87
C THR A 73 -16.04 1.65 -11.32
N GLU A 74 -16.94 2.60 -11.57
CA GLU A 74 -17.42 2.94 -12.92
C GLU A 74 -16.32 3.46 -13.84
N ASP A 75 -15.25 4.03 -13.26
CA ASP A 75 -14.04 4.50 -13.98
C ASP A 75 -12.88 3.49 -13.92
N TYR A 76 -13.19 2.20 -13.71
CA TYR A 76 -12.25 1.07 -13.78
C TYR A 76 -11.13 1.07 -12.74
N LYS A 77 -11.31 1.72 -11.60
CA LYS A 77 -10.41 1.62 -10.45
C LYS A 77 -10.78 0.40 -9.61
N PHE A 78 -9.78 -0.27 -9.04
CA PHE A 78 -10.01 -1.40 -8.13
C PHE A 78 -10.56 -0.92 -6.79
N THR A 79 -11.47 -1.69 -6.21
CA THR A 79 -12.12 -1.32 -4.95
C THR A 79 -12.56 -2.53 -4.14
N ASP A 80 -12.82 -2.31 -2.83
CA ASP A 80 -13.54 -3.21 -1.97
C ASP A 80 -15.08 -3.12 -2.20
N PRO A 81 -15.90 -4.02 -1.65
CA PRO A 81 -17.36 -4.00 -1.82
C PRO A 81 -18.04 -2.71 -1.33
N GLU A 82 -17.51 -2.11 -0.27
CA GLU A 82 -18.04 -0.86 0.30
C GLU A 82 -17.58 0.40 -0.44
N ARG A 83 -16.67 0.26 -1.40
CA ARG A 83 -16.02 1.39 -2.07
C ARG A 83 -15.31 2.34 -1.08
N SER A 84 -14.81 1.78 0.00
CA SER A 84 -14.09 2.49 1.05
C SER A 84 -12.58 2.55 0.81
N VAL A 85 -12.06 1.63 0.01
CA VAL A 85 -10.68 1.57 -0.47
C VAL A 85 -10.71 1.58 -1.98
N VAL A 86 -10.12 2.60 -2.60
CA VAL A 86 -10.10 2.76 -4.06
C VAL A 86 -8.66 2.86 -4.54
N HIS A 87 -8.24 1.89 -5.34
CA HIS A 87 -6.90 1.79 -5.92
C HIS A 87 -6.89 2.36 -7.35
N SER A 88 -5.91 3.20 -7.67
CA SER A 88 -5.81 3.93 -8.95
C SER A 88 -5.67 3.05 -10.20
N GLY A 89 -5.22 1.81 -10.04
CA GLY A 89 -4.87 0.92 -11.13
C GLY A 89 -3.38 0.59 -11.16
N ASP A 90 -2.94 -0.01 -12.23
CA ASP A 90 -1.61 -0.61 -12.41
C ASP A 90 -0.70 0.33 -13.22
N ASP A 91 0.39 0.83 -12.60
CA ASP A 91 1.50 1.53 -13.26
C ASP A 91 2.71 0.60 -13.32
N ARG A 92 2.96 0.01 -14.49
CA ARG A 92 3.90 -1.10 -14.68
C ARG A 92 5.36 -0.72 -14.75
N ASP A 93 5.69 0.55 -14.93
CA ASP A 93 7.06 0.99 -15.20
C ASP A 93 7.46 2.28 -14.47
N GLY A 94 6.54 2.89 -13.74
CA GLY A 94 6.78 4.17 -13.07
C GLY A 94 6.78 5.38 -14.00
N SER A 95 6.40 5.20 -15.28
CA SER A 95 6.32 6.32 -16.26
C SER A 95 5.12 7.22 -16.02
N GLY A 96 4.13 6.74 -15.26
CA GLY A 96 2.97 7.50 -14.81
C GLY A 96 3.22 8.20 -13.48
N ASP A 97 2.15 8.38 -12.72
CA ASP A 97 2.17 9.01 -11.39
C ASP A 97 2.44 8.03 -10.24
N GLY A 98 2.83 6.78 -10.56
CA GLY A 98 2.92 5.67 -9.62
C GLY A 98 1.58 5.03 -9.33
N GLU A 99 1.49 4.28 -8.22
CA GLU A 99 0.23 3.71 -7.76
C GLU A 99 -0.25 4.40 -6.49
N GLU A 100 -1.55 4.59 -6.40
CA GLU A 100 -2.18 5.20 -5.24
C GLU A 100 -3.46 4.49 -4.82
N CYS A 101 -3.80 4.61 -3.56
CA CYS A 101 -5.13 4.29 -3.05
C CYS A 101 -5.67 5.42 -2.20
N ILE A 102 -6.99 5.54 -2.19
CA ILE A 102 -7.70 6.45 -1.30
C ILE A 102 -8.56 5.62 -0.35
N ILE A 103 -8.38 5.86 0.94
CA ILE A 103 -9.20 5.29 2.00
C ILE A 103 -10.23 6.32 2.41
N TYR A 104 -11.50 5.92 2.42
CA TYR A 104 -12.63 6.72 2.91
C TYR A 104 -13.10 6.15 4.25
N PRO A 105 -12.60 6.66 5.40
CA PRO A 105 -12.89 6.06 6.71
C PRO A 105 -14.38 5.96 7.03
N GLY A 106 -15.19 6.92 6.56
CA GLY A 106 -16.63 6.93 6.77
C GLY A 106 -17.40 5.84 6.01
N LYS A 107 -16.78 5.19 5.03
CA LYS A 107 -17.38 4.10 4.24
C LYS A 107 -16.89 2.71 4.65
N LEU A 108 -15.87 2.61 5.51
CA LEU A 108 -15.31 1.34 5.94
C LEU A 108 -16.37 0.46 6.60
N ASN A 109 -16.36 -0.83 6.25
CA ASN A 109 -17.16 -1.83 6.95
C ASN A 109 -16.90 -1.74 8.45
N SER A 110 -17.97 -1.82 9.27
CA SER A 110 -17.86 -1.69 10.73
C SER A 110 -16.99 -2.76 11.39
N ARG A 111 -16.77 -3.88 10.71
CA ARG A 111 -15.90 -4.98 11.16
C ARG A 111 -14.42 -4.73 10.89
N VAL A 112 -14.05 -3.75 10.08
CA VAL A 112 -12.65 -3.42 9.82
C VAL A 112 -12.03 -2.83 11.08
N LYS A 113 -11.02 -3.51 11.61
CA LYS A 113 -10.18 -3.06 12.71
C LYS A 113 -8.90 -2.42 12.21
N ASP A 114 -8.21 -3.10 11.30
CA ASP A 114 -6.95 -2.67 10.72
C ASP A 114 -7.03 -2.66 9.19
N ILE A 115 -6.29 -1.75 8.59
CA ILE A 115 -5.98 -1.75 7.17
C ILE A 115 -4.47 -1.85 7.04
N VAL A 116 -3.99 -2.91 6.40
CA VAL A 116 -2.55 -3.16 6.20
C VAL A 116 -2.16 -2.80 4.78
N PHE A 117 -1.02 -2.12 4.64
CA PHE A 117 -0.47 -1.65 3.38
C PHE A 117 0.82 -2.40 3.06
N LEU A 118 0.88 -2.97 1.88
CA LEU A 118 2.06 -3.65 1.36
C LEU A 118 2.47 -3.05 0.02
N ILE A 119 3.75 -3.17 -0.28
CA ILE A 119 4.28 -3.00 -1.63
C ILE A 119 5.05 -4.24 -2.02
N ASN A 120 4.97 -4.58 -3.30
CA ASN A 120 5.62 -5.76 -3.87
C ASN A 120 6.23 -5.40 -5.22
N ILE A 121 7.42 -5.91 -5.50
CA ILE A 121 7.98 -5.86 -6.85
C ILE A 121 7.42 -7.05 -7.63
N TYR A 122 6.62 -6.77 -8.66
CA TYR A 122 6.03 -7.81 -9.50
C TYR A 122 7.11 -8.65 -10.17
N ASP A 123 6.92 -9.97 -10.16
CA ASP A 123 7.82 -10.95 -10.79
C ASP A 123 9.32 -10.77 -10.44
N SER A 124 9.58 -10.32 -9.22
CA SER A 124 10.94 -9.96 -8.75
C SER A 124 11.95 -11.10 -8.86
N THR A 125 11.51 -12.36 -8.67
CA THR A 125 12.39 -13.54 -8.74
C THR A 125 12.91 -13.76 -10.15
N SER A 126 12.02 -13.78 -11.15
CA SER A 126 12.39 -13.97 -12.57
C SER A 126 13.24 -12.80 -13.07
N ARG A 127 12.88 -11.59 -12.67
CA ARG A 127 13.56 -10.35 -13.07
C ARG A 127 14.81 -10.05 -12.23
N LYS A 128 15.03 -10.80 -11.15
CA LYS A 128 16.15 -10.62 -10.20
C LYS A 128 16.24 -9.21 -9.65
N GLN A 129 15.09 -8.64 -9.28
CA GLN A 129 14.96 -7.28 -8.78
C GLN A 129 14.78 -7.23 -7.26
N THR A 130 15.33 -6.19 -6.65
CA THR A 130 15.14 -5.83 -5.24
C THR A 130 14.99 -4.33 -5.11
N PHE A 131 14.53 -3.83 -3.97
CA PHE A 131 14.31 -2.39 -3.76
C PHE A 131 15.57 -1.53 -3.93
N LYS A 132 16.76 -2.05 -3.67
CA LYS A 132 18.02 -1.32 -3.89
C LYS A 132 18.27 -0.89 -5.33
N MET A 133 17.62 -1.56 -6.29
CA MET A 133 17.78 -1.27 -7.71
C MET A 133 16.88 -0.13 -8.19
N ILE A 134 15.89 0.24 -7.38
CA ILE A 134 14.84 1.19 -7.73
C ILE A 134 15.21 2.56 -7.17
N LYS A 135 15.39 3.55 -8.06
CA LYS A 135 15.69 4.92 -7.63
C LYS A 135 14.43 5.67 -7.23
N GLY A 136 14.56 6.49 -6.19
CA GLY A 136 13.52 7.40 -5.76
C GLY A 136 12.25 6.71 -5.29
N ALA A 137 12.33 5.43 -4.87
CA ALA A 137 11.18 4.70 -4.38
C ALA A 137 10.76 5.23 -3.01
N GLU A 138 9.57 5.81 -2.96
CA GLU A 138 8.97 6.39 -1.75
C GLU A 138 7.52 5.98 -1.61
N VAL A 139 7.08 5.78 -0.36
CA VAL A 139 5.67 5.75 0.01
C VAL A 139 5.33 7.06 0.70
N ARG A 140 4.24 7.68 0.29
CA ARG A 140 3.74 8.95 0.85
C ARG A 140 2.28 8.82 1.25
N ALA A 141 1.88 9.51 2.32
CA ALA A 141 0.49 9.58 2.72
C ALA A 141 0.03 11.01 2.97
N TYR A 142 -1.17 11.33 2.51
CA TYR A 142 -1.79 12.65 2.54
C TYR A 142 -3.16 12.57 3.19
N GLU A 143 -3.48 13.51 4.07
CA GLU A 143 -4.79 13.66 4.66
C GLU A 143 -5.64 14.69 3.91
N ASP A 144 -6.92 14.37 3.68
CA ASP A 144 -7.96 15.30 3.17
C ASP A 144 -7.54 16.18 1.97
N GLY A 145 -6.85 15.57 0.97
CA GLY A 145 -6.47 16.26 -0.25
C GLY A 145 -5.40 17.35 -0.08
N LYS A 146 -4.63 17.30 0.99
CA LYS A 146 -3.49 18.20 1.18
C LYS A 146 -2.37 17.88 0.20
N ASP A 147 -1.62 18.90 -0.20
CA ASP A 147 -0.51 18.74 -1.17
C ASP A 147 0.80 18.31 -0.51
N ILE A 148 0.91 18.45 0.82
CA ILE A 148 2.11 18.08 1.57
C ILE A 148 1.88 16.71 2.21
N ALA A 149 2.77 15.77 1.91
CA ALA A 149 2.74 14.45 2.51
C ALA A 149 2.93 14.54 4.02
N LYS A 150 2.00 13.93 4.77
CA LYS A 150 2.11 13.82 6.23
C LYS A 150 3.13 12.78 6.64
N LEU A 151 3.22 11.69 5.88
CA LEU A 151 4.08 10.54 6.16
C LEU A 151 4.90 10.19 4.93
N VAL A 152 6.19 9.93 5.11
CA VAL A 152 7.09 9.53 4.02
C VAL A 152 7.96 8.35 4.45
N TYR A 153 8.04 7.35 3.59
CA TYR A 153 8.97 6.21 3.66
C TYR A 153 9.90 6.23 2.47
N ARG A 154 11.19 6.03 2.71
CA ARG A 154 12.21 5.86 1.67
C ARG A 154 12.62 4.40 1.61
N LEU A 155 12.36 3.74 0.48
CA LEU A 155 12.46 2.29 0.35
C LEU A 155 13.87 1.81 -0.04
N ASP A 156 14.57 2.60 -0.83
CA ASP A 156 15.90 2.27 -1.38
C ASP A 156 17.01 2.32 -0.32
N GLU A 157 16.80 2.98 0.79
CA GLU A 157 17.79 3.13 1.86
C GLU A 157 17.72 2.00 2.89
N ASP A 158 16.50 1.63 3.34
CA ASP A 158 16.30 0.77 4.51
C ASP A 158 15.93 -0.68 4.16
N TYR A 159 15.44 -0.94 2.94
CA TYR A 159 14.90 -2.23 2.52
C TYR A 159 15.57 -2.80 1.26
N LYS A 160 16.86 -2.60 1.14
CA LYS A 160 17.68 -2.84 -0.07
C LYS A 160 17.50 -4.21 -0.71
N ASP A 161 17.52 -5.25 0.10
CA ASP A 161 17.57 -6.65 -0.37
C ASP A 161 16.20 -7.31 -0.37
N ASP A 162 15.16 -6.57 0.00
CA ASP A 162 13.78 -7.06 0.05
C ASP A 162 13.06 -6.85 -1.28
N THR A 163 12.00 -7.62 -1.50
CA THR A 163 11.14 -7.57 -2.69
C THR A 163 9.69 -7.27 -2.34
N ILE A 164 9.33 -7.45 -1.07
CA ILE A 164 8.03 -7.11 -0.51
C ILE A 164 8.21 -6.42 0.83
N LEU A 165 7.40 -5.44 1.11
CA LEU A 165 7.41 -4.69 2.37
C LEU A 165 5.99 -4.46 2.86
N VAL A 166 5.71 -4.91 4.07
CA VAL A 166 4.55 -4.46 4.85
C VAL A 166 4.96 -3.16 5.53
N PHE A 167 4.57 -2.02 4.96
CA PHE A 167 5.11 -0.74 5.41
C PHE A 167 4.26 -0.05 6.48
N GLY A 168 2.97 -0.32 6.55
CA GLY A 168 2.13 0.38 7.49
C GLY A 168 0.80 -0.28 7.78
N LYS A 169 0.20 0.19 8.85
CA LYS A 169 -1.10 -0.24 9.33
C LYS A 169 -1.90 0.95 9.85
N MET A 170 -3.10 1.13 9.30
CA MET A 170 -4.10 2.06 9.82
C MET A 170 -5.01 1.29 10.77
N THR A 171 -5.17 1.76 12.01
CA THR A 171 -5.96 1.07 13.04
C THR A 171 -7.11 1.95 13.51
N ARG A 172 -8.31 1.38 13.53
CA ARG A 172 -9.48 2.02 14.15
C ARG A 172 -9.41 1.91 15.66
N ILE A 173 -9.54 3.03 16.33
CA ILE A 173 -9.62 3.13 17.80
C ILE A 173 -11.00 3.67 18.20
N GLU A 174 -11.26 3.76 19.50
CA GLU A 174 -12.52 4.24 20.05
C GLU A 174 -12.93 5.60 19.44
N GLY A 175 -14.23 5.79 19.22
CA GLY A 175 -14.79 7.01 18.64
C GLY A 175 -14.53 7.18 17.15
N ASN A 176 -14.31 6.09 16.43
CA ASN A 176 -14.03 6.08 14.98
C ASN A 176 -12.85 6.99 14.61
N LYS A 177 -11.85 7.04 15.47
CA LYS A 177 -10.56 7.66 15.23
C LYS A 177 -9.60 6.61 14.70
N PHE A 178 -8.50 7.06 14.07
CA PHE A 178 -7.52 6.17 13.48
C PHE A 178 -6.11 6.56 13.89
N THR A 179 -5.26 5.54 14.03
CA THR A 179 -3.81 5.70 14.12
C THR A 179 -3.15 5.09 12.88
N PHE A 180 -1.95 5.51 12.59
CA PHE A 180 -1.10 4.88 11.58
C PHE A 180 0.21 4.43 12.24
N THR A 181 0.55 3.17 12.06
CA THR A 181 1.78 2.57 12.59
C THR A 181 2.71 2.19 11.46
N ALA A 182 3.96 2.63 11.55
CA ALA A 182 5.03 2.21 10.67
C ALA A 182 5.48 0.79 11.04
N LEU A 183 5.28 -0.19 10.16
CA LEU A 183 5.64 -1.58 10.43
C LEU A 183 7.05 -1.93 9.97
N GLY A 184 7.40 -1.64 8.72
CA GLY A 184 8.73 -1.88 8.19
C GLY A 184 9.13 -3.36 8.17
N GLU A 185 8.23 -4.25 7.78
CA GLU A 185 8.46 -5.69 7.72
C GLU A 185 8.77 -6.10 6.28
N GLY A 186 10.06 -6.16 5.96
CA GLY A 186 10.57 -6.55 4.64
C GLY A 186 10.84 -8.06 4.55
N SER A 187 10.69 -8.62 3.36
CA SER A 187 11.07 -10.01 3.05
C SER A 187 11.25 -10.26 1.55
N ASN A 188 11.71 -11.46 1.22
CA ASN A 188 11.82 -11.99 -0.15
C ASN A 188 10.78 -13.08 -0.46
N GLN A 189 9.73 -13.20 0.36
CA GLN A 189 8.67 -14.17 0.06
C GLN A 189 7.85 -13.71 -1.15
N THR A 190 7.08 -14.66 -1.70
CA THR A 190 6.08 -14.31 -2.72
C THR A 190 4.96 -13.47 -2.09
N LEU A 191 4.30 -12.66 -2.89
CA LEU A 191 3.13 -11.88 -2.44
C LEU A 191 2.09 -12.80 -1.78
N PHE A 192 1.75 -13.91 -2.41
CA PHE A 192 0.72 -14.82 -1.88
C PHE A 192 1.09 -15.44 -0.55
N LYS A 193 2.36 -15.83 -0.34
CA LYS A 193 2.84 -16.29 0.98
C LYS A 193 2.71 -15.21 2.04
N SER A 194 2.96 -13.95 1.68
CA SER A 194 2.81 -12.82 2.59
C SER A 194 1.36 -12.54 2.97
N LEU A 195 0.40 -12.90 2.11
CA LEU A 195 -1.02 -12.67 2.32
C LEU A 195 -1.74 -13.81 3.06
N VAL A 196 -1.19 -15.03 3.05
CA VAL A 196 -1.80 -16.21 3.70
C VAL A 196 -2.01 -16.01 5.20
N LYS A 197 -1.13 -15.29 5.87
CA LYS A 197 -1.27 -14.97 7.31
C LYS A 197 -2.53 -14.19 7.66
N TYR A 198 -3.14 -13.54 6.68
CA TYR A 198 -4.41 -12.81 6.84
C TYR A 198 -5.64 -13.68 6.55
N GLY A 199 -5.48 -14.99 6.45
CA GLY A 199 -6.56 -15.93 6.18
C GLY A 199 -7.02 -16.00 4.73
N LEU A 200 -6.30 -15.36 3.81
CA LEU A 200 -6.56 -15.43 2.38
C LEU A 200 -6.06 -16.76 1.81
N LYS A 201 -6.84 -17.34 0.89
CA LYS A 201 -6.50 -18.58 0.20
C LYS A 201 -6.40 -18.28 -1.30
N PHE A 202 -5.34 -18.77 -1.91
CA PHE A 202 -5.10 -18.67 -3.34
C PHE A 202 -5.12 -20.06 -3.94
N LYS A 203 -5.66 -20.18 -5.16
CA LYS A 203 -5.54 -21.43 -5.93
C LYS A 203 -4.09 -21.58 -6.33
N GLU A 204 -3.49 -22.73 -5.99
CA GLU A 204 -2.24 -23.11 -6.61
C GLU A 204 -2.52 -23.28 -8.12
N SER A 205 -1.73 -22.61 -8.94
CA SER A 205 -1.75 -22.87 -10.38
C SER A 205 -1.12 -24.24 -10.59
N ASP A 206 -1.90 -25.16 -11.13
CA ASP A 206 -1.43 -26.47 -11.60
C ASP A 206 -0.31 -26.33 -12.65
#